data_cdfb7a03bbbdaf054dd8e8b10b27cc7c
#
_entry.id   cdfb7a03bbbdaf054dd8e8b10b27cc7c
#
_cell.length_a   1.000
_cell.length_b   1.000
_cell.length_c   1.000
_cell.angle_alpha   90.00
_cell.angle_beta   90.00
_cell.angle_gamma   90.00
#
_symmetry.space_group_name_H-M   'P 1'
#
loop_
_entity.id
_entity.type
_entity.pdbx_description
1 polymer ?
#
loop_
_entity_poly.entity_id
_entity_poly.type
_entity_poly.pdbx_seq_one_letter_code
_entity_poly.pdbx_strand_id
1 'polypeptide(L)'
;NGPSRFDQMGCLFLRLLSVVAALLFAVAPVQAVLNDDAYDGNIYALYAGNGSLVPPANTLADTLAEGRTAVIVYYLDDSAVSKRFAPVVSELQRLWGRRIDLLPLTIDGLQGREPTGSSDPAAYWHGRIPQVVVIGPDGRVVFDEEGQVPLIAINAGISTATGLPAPALPEVNQGG
;
A
#
# COMPACT_ATOMS: atom_id res chain seq x y z
N ASN A 1 18.46 -4.54 -66.20
CA ASN A 1 19.22 -4.70 -64.94
C ASN A 1 18.23 -4.44 -63.80
N GLY A 2 17.62 -5.53 -63.30
CA GLY A 2 16.76 -5.47 -62.12
C GLY A 2 17.59 -5.48 -60.84
N PRO A 3 17.09 -4.95 -59.73
CA PRO A 3 17.81 -4.91 -58.46
C PRO A 3 18.13 -6.33 -58.00
N SER A 4 19.37 -6.54 -57.53
CA SER A 4 19.83 -7.84 -57.09
C SER A 4 19.04 -8.32 -55.84
N ARG A 5 18.89 -9.64 -55.67
CA ARG A 5 18.19 -10.23 -54.53
C ARG A 5 18.80 -9.78 -53.16
N PHE A 6 20.06 -9.37 -53.17
CA PHE A 6 20.77 -8.80 -51.98
C PHE A 6 20.23 -7.43 -51.60
N ASP A 7 19.90 -6.56 -52.55
CA ASP A 7 19.32 -5.24 -52.29
C ASP A 7 17.91 -5.30 -51.69
N GLN A 8 17.13 -6.29 -52.14
CA GLN A 8 15.75 -6.51 -51.61
C GLN A 8 15.75 -7.03 -50.19
N MET A 9 16.69 -7.94 -49.84
CA MET A 9 16.83 -8.43 -48.46
C MET A 9 17.29 -7.36 -47.48
N GLY A 10 18.26 -6.51 -47.88
CA GLY A 10 18.73 -5.39 -47.08
C GLY A 10 17.63 -4.37 -46.77
N CYS A 11 16.81 -4.06 -47.78
CA CYS A 11 15.68 -3.13 -47.61
C CYS A 11 14.56 -3.70 -46.70
N LEU A 12 14.31 -5.01 -46.75
CA LEU A 12 13.36 -5.68 -45.88
C LEU A 12 13.82 -5.73 -44.43
N PHE A 13 15.11 -6.01 -44.24
CA PHE A 13 15.74 -6.02 -42.89
C PHE A 13 15.72 -4.63 -42.22
N LEU A 14 15.99 -3.57 -43.01
CA LEU A 14 15.98 -2.18 -42.54
C LEU A 14 14.57 -1.75 -42.15
N ARG A 15 13.55 -2.20 -42.94
CA ARG A 15 12.13 -1.91 -42.63
C ARG A 15 11.64 -2.68 -41.40
N LEU A 16 12.05 -3.93 -41.20
CA LEU A 16 11.75 -4.69 -39.97
C LEU A 16 12.40 -4.05 -38.74
N LEU A 17 13.64 -3.63 -38.85
CA LEU A 17 14.37 -2.99 -37.76
C LEU A 17 13.71 -1.66 -37.33
N SER A 18 13.21 -0.87 -38.30
CA SER A 18 12.52 0.39 -38.00
C SER A 18 11.16 0.19 -37.35
N VAL A 19 10.42 -0.89 -37.70
CA VAL A 19 9.14 -1.23 -37.05
C VAL A 19 9.35 -1.72 -35.64
N VAL A 20 10.38 -2.53 -35.37
CA VAL A 20 10.72 -3.00 -34.02
C VAL A 20 11.20 -1.83 -33.14
N ALA A 21 12.00 -0.92 -33.69
CA ALA A 21 12.42 0.29 -32.97
C ALA A 21 11.22 1.20 -32.64
N ALA A 22 10.27 1.38 -33.56
CA ALA A 22 9.06 2.16 -33.33
C ALA A 22 8.13 1.54 -32.26
N LEU A 23 8.06 0.20 -32.19
CA LEU A 23 7.30 -0.51 -31.16
C LEU A 23 7.94 -0.40 -29.77
N LEU A 24 9.28 -0.31 -29.68
CA LEU A 24 10.00 -0.13 -28.41
C LEU A 24 9.82 1.28 -27.81
N PHE A 25 9.55 2.29 -28.64
CA PHE A 25 9.29 3.67 -28.18
C PHE A 25 7.82 3.91 -27.80
N ALA A 26 6.90 2.99 -28.11
CA ALA A 26 5.47 3.16 -27.82
C ALA A 26 5.08 2.76 -26.38
N VAL A 27 6.01 2.21 -25.58
CA VAL A 27 5.78 1.95 -24.16
C VAL A 27 6.18 3.21 -23.41
N ALA A 28 5.31 4.21 -23.38
CA ALA A 28 5.45 5.30 -22.43
C ALA A 28 5.35 4.69 -21.00
N PRO A 29 6.32 4.94 -20.11
CA PRO A 29 6.18 4.50 -18.73
C PRO A 29 4.94 5.18 -18.16
N VAL A 30 3.94 4.39 -17.75
CA VAL A 30 2.84 4.89 -16.94
C VAL A 30 3.48 5.25 -15.60
N GLN A 31 3.83 6.52 -15.44
CA GLN A 31 4.30 7.03 -14.16
C GLN A 31 3.07 7.27 -13.30
N ALA A 32 2.93 6.48 -12.24
CA ALA A 32 1.96 6.72 -11.20
C ALA A 32 2.21 8.10 -10.57
N VAL A 33 1.17 8.93 -10.49
CA VAL A 33 1.28 10.32 -10.00
C VAL A 33 0.90 10.35 -8.52
N LEU A 34 1.91 10.57 -7.67
CA LEU A 34 1.75 10.57 -6.21
C LEU A 34 0.86 11.70 -5.68
N ASN A 35 0.75 12.80 -6.42
CA ASN A 35 0.12 14.05 -5.94
C ASN A 35 -1.24 14.34 -6.55
N ASP A 36 -1.87 13.36 -7.20
CA ASP A 36 -3.24 13.50 -7.68
C ASP A 36 -4.16 12.43 -7.08
N ASP A 37 -5.47 12.67 -7.19
CA ASP A 37 -6.52 11.78 -6.72
C ASP A 37 -7.05 10.88 -7.87
N ALA A 38 -6.17 10.46 -8.78
CA ALA A 38 -6.52 9.50 -9.83
C ALA A 38 -6.38 8.05 -9.33
N TYR A 39 -7.22 7.15 -9.84
CA TYR A 39 -7.08 5.73 -9.58
C TYR A 39 -5.96 5.13 -10.44
N ASP A 40 -4.88 4.73 -9.81
CA ASP A 40 -3.72 4.12 -10.47
C ASP A 40 -3.66 2.59 -10.30
N GLY A 41 -4.44 2.03 -9.37
CA GLY A 41 -4.42 0.63 -8.98
C GLY A 41 -3.93 0.43 -7.53
N ASN A 42 -3.34 -0.73 -7.24
CA ASN A 42 -2.83 -1.06 -5.90
C ASN A 42 -1.70 -0.10 -5.49
N ILE A 43 -2.01 0.86 -4.62
CA ILE A 43 -1.07 1.89 -4.16
C ILE A 43 0.13 1.32 -3.39
N TYR A 44 -0.03 0.20 -2.72
CA TYR A 44 1.08 -0.44 -1.99
C TYR A 44 2.10 -1.07 -2.94
N ALA A 45 1.65 -1.64 -4.06
CA ALA A 45 2.53 -2.11 -5.11
C ALA A 45 3.27 -0.95 -5.79
N LEU A 46 2.54 0.11 -6.14
CA LEU A 46 3.06 1.22 -6.96
C LEU A 46 3.95 2.18 -6.17
N TYR A 47 3.58 2.52 -4.93
CA TYR A 47 4.25 3.56 -4.15
C TYR A 47 5.06 3.02 -2.98
N ALA A 48 4.93 1.74 -2.63
CA ALA A 48 5.65 1.12 -1.53
C ALA A 48 6.36 -0.19 -1.92
N GLY A 49 6.25 -0.63 -3.17
CA GLY A 49 6.86 -1.87 -3.65
C GLY A 49 6.36 -3.13 -2.94
N ASN A 50 5.15 -3.09 -2.35
CA ASN A 50 4.61 -4.16 -1.50
C ASN A 50 3.14 -4.46 -1.83
N GLY A 51 2.89 -5.06 -2.99
CA GLY A 51 1.55 -5.42 -3.43
C GLY A 51 0.85 -6.51 -2.62
N SER A 52 1.60 -7.23 -1.78
CA SER A 52 1.05 -8.30 -0.94
C SER A 52 0.27 -7.82 0.29
N LEU A 53 0.26 -6.51 0.56
CA LEU A 53 -0.49 -5.92 1.67
C LEU A 53 -2.00 -6.00 1.47
N VAL A 54 -2.47 -6.04 0.23
CA VAL A 54 -3.91 -6.10 -0.08
C VAL A 54 -4.20 -7.21 -1.08
N PRO A 55 -5.27 -8.01 -0.82
CA PRO A 55 -6.11 -7.97 0.38
C PRO A 55 -5.34 -8.41 1.63
N PRO A 56 -5.72 -7.95 2.85
CA PRO A 56 -5.11 -8.41 4.08
C PRO A 56 -5.33 -9.92 4.27
N ALA A 57 -4.37 -10.58 4.92
CA ALA A 57 -4.40 -12.04 5.10
C ALA A 57 -5.53 -12.51 6.02
N ASN A 58 -5.89 -11.68 7.02
CA ASN A 58 -6.93 -11.97 8.00
C ASN A 58 -7.99 -10.87 8.02
N THR A 59 -9.15 -11.16 8.55
CA THR A 59 -10.16 -10.15 8.89
C THR A 59 -9.93 -9.64 10.32
N LEU A 60 -10.53 -8.49 10.67
CA LEU A 60 -10.52 -8.01 12.06
C LEU A 60 -11.15 -9.04 13.01
N ALA A 61 -12.25 -9.67 12.60
CA ALA A 61 -12.91 -10.69 13.40
C ALA A 61 -12.00 -11.89 13.70
N ASP A 62 -11.29 -12.40 12.69
CA ASP A 62 -10.35 -13.50 12.86
C ASP A 62 -9.19 -13.10 13.78
N THR A 63 -8.61 -11.93 13.56
CA THR A 63 -7.51 -11.40 14.36
C THR A 63 -7.88 -11.29 15.85
N LEU A 64 -9.05 -10.74 16.14
CA LEU A 64 -9.53 -10.61 17.53
C LEU A 64 -9.91 -11.95 18.15
N ALA A 65 -10.51 -12.87 17.38
CA ALA A 65 -10.83 -14.22 17.83
C ALA A 65 -9.58 -15.03 18.20
N GLU A 66 -8.46 -14.79 17.50
CA GLU A 66 -7.16 -15.40 17.79
C GLU A 66 -6.39 -14.70 18.93
N GLY A 67 -6.94 -13.64 19.52
CA GLY A 67 -6.26 -12.85 20.57
C GLY A 67 -5.00 -12.17 20.09
N ARG A 68 -4.99 -11.71 18.84
CA ARG A 68 -3.86 -11.03 18.20
C ARG A 68 -4.08 -9.52 18.14
N THR A 69 -3.00 -8.78 18.03
CA THR A 69 -3.06 -7.34 17.81
C THR A 69 -3.38 -7.03 16.37
N ALA A 70 -4.43 -6.24 16.14
CA ALA A 70 -4.81 -5.72 14.83
C ALA A 70 -4.28 -4.30 14.62
N VAL A 71 -3.78 -4.02 13.43
CA VAL A 71 -3.44 -2.66 12.98
C VAL A 71 -4.23 -2.38 11.72
N ILE A 72 -5.30 -1.60 11.85
CA ILE A 72 -6.15 -1.21 10.73
C ILE A 72 -5.59 0.07 10.11
N VAL A 73 -5.50 0.09 8.80
CA VAL A 73 -5.17 1.30 8.02
C VAL A 73 -6.28 1.56 7.03
N TYR A 74 -7.04 2.62 7.27
CA TYR A 74 -8.09 3.05 6.34
C TYR A 74 -7.50 3.93 5.24
N TYR A 75 -7.81 3.61 3.99
CA TYR A 75 -7.24 4.28 2.83
C TYR A 75 -8.19 4.28 1.62
N LEU A 76 -7.81 5.02 0.56
CA LEU A 76 -8.39 4.95 -0.78
C LEU A 76 -7.29 4.85 -1.84
N ASP A 77 -7.50 4.02 -2.85
CA ASP A 77 -6.53 3.83 -3.94
C ASP A 77 -6.40 5.06 -4.84
N ASP A 78 -7.45 5.87 -4.96
CA ASP A 78 -7.50 7.09 -5.76
C ASP A 78 -7.17 8.37 -4.95
N SER A 79 -6.62 8.24 -3.74
CA SER A 79 -6.32 9.37 -2.87
C SER A 79 -4.81 9.65 -2.78
N ALA A 80 -4.39 10.87 -3.14
CA ALA A 80 -3.01 11.32 -3.02
C ALA A 80 -2.47 11.22 -1.59
N VAL A 81 -3.30 11.45 -0.57
CA VAL A 81 -2.86 11.32 0.84
C VAL A 81 -2.61 9.87 1.24
N SER A 82 -3.39 8.92 0.70
CA SER A 82 -3.17 7.48 0.91
C SER A 82 -1.93 6.99 0.18
N LYS A 83 -1.70 7.44 -1.06
CA LYS A 83 -0.49 7.13 -1.84
C LYS A 83 0.79 7.55 -1.09
N ARG A 84 0.80 8.76 -0.52
CA ARG A 84 1.93 9.24 0.30
C ARG A 84 2.13 8.44 1.59
N PHE A 85 1.07 7.85 2.13
CA PHE A 85 1.11 7.06 3.36
C PHE A 85 1.52 5.59 3.12
N ALA A 86 1.37 5.07 1.91
CA ALA A 86 1.64 3.67 1.58
C ALA A 86 3.04 3.16 2.00
N PRO A 87 4.15 3.93 1.88
CA PRO A 87 5.46 3.51 2.37
C PRO A 87 5.50 3.27 3.89
N VAL A 88 4.76 4.06 4.68
CA VAL A 88 4.67 3.88 6.14
C VAL A 88 4.03 2.53 6.47
N VAL A 89 2.96 2.16 5.76
CA VAL A 89 2.25 0.88 5.96
C VAL A 89 3.15 -0.31 5.58
N SER A 90 3.89 -0.20 4.49
CA SER A 90 4.85 -1.24 4.09
C SER A 90 5.97 -1.39 5.12
N GLU A 91 6.44 -0.30 5.70
CA GLU A 91 7.46 -0.32 6.74
C GLU A 91 6.94 -0.94 8.05
N LEU A 92 5.69 -0.71 8.42
CA LEU A 92 5.05 -1.41 9.55
C LEU A 92 5.09 -2.93 9.38
N GLN A 93 4.79 -3.43 8.18
CA GLN A 93 4.88 -4.86 7.90
C GLN A 93 6.33 -5.37 8.02
N ARG A 94 7.30 -4.62 7.53
CA ARG A 94 8.72 -4.97 7.65
C ARG A 94 9.19 -5.05 9.11
N LEU A 95 8.77 -4.09 9.94
CA LEU A 95 9.15 -4.00 11.35
C LEU A 95 8.50 -5.06 12.22
N TRP A 96 7.22 -5.30 12.03
CA TRP A 96 6.42 -6.14 12.92
C TRP A 96 6.16 -7.54 12.38
N GLY A 97 6.11 -7.71 11.04
CA GLY A 97 5.90 -9.00 10.39
C GLY A 97 4.68 -9.74 10.93
N ARG A 98 4.89 -10.98 11.37
CA ARG A 98 3.82 -11.85 11.90
C ARG A 98 3.43 -11.57 13.36
N ARG A 99 4.02 -10.58 14.01
CA ARG A 99 3.70 -10.25 15.41
C ARG A 99 2.38 -9.52 15.55
N ILE A 100 1.87 -8.97 14.46
CA ILE A 100 0.61 -8.27 14.34
C ILE A 100 -0.13 -8.76 13.09
N ASP A 101 -1.42 -8.46 13.01
CA ASP A 101 -2.18 -8.54 11.78
C ASP A 101 -2.39 -7.13 11.23
N LEU A 102 -1.72 -6.83 10.12
CA LEU A 102 -1.84 -5.54 9.43
C LEU A 102 -2.99 -5.63 8.43
N LEU A 103 -3.98 -4.76 8.61
CA LEU A 103 -5.25 -4.76 7.89
C LEU A 103 -5.45 -3.45 7.11
N PRO A 104 -4.81 -3.27 5.95
CA PRO A 104 -5.13 -2.16 5.07
C PRO A 104 -6.51 -2.39 4.42
N LEU A 105 -7.45 -1.47 4.65
CA LEU A 105 -8.83 -1.57 4.21
C LEU A 105 -9.25 -0.31 3.46
N THR A 106 -9.85 -0.48 2.28
CA THR A 106 -10.47 0.64 1.58
C THR A 106 -11.74 1.06 2.28
N ILE A 107 -12.02 2.35 2.30
CA ILE A 107 -13.23 2.87 2.95
C ILE A 107 -14.48 2.79 2.08
N ASP A 108 -14.38 2.36 0.81
CA ASP A 108 -15.51 2.28 -0.11
C ASP A 108 -16.67 1.42 0.42
N GLY A 109 -16.35 0.32 1.09
CA GLY A 109 -17.35 -0.56 1.70
C GLY A 109 -17.79 -0.18 3.12
N LEU A 110 -17.24 0.92 3.68
CA LEU A 110 -17.46 1.33 5.08
C LEU A 110 -18.29 2.60 5.19
N GLN A 111 -18.25 3.45 4.17
CA GLN A 111 -18.95 4.74 4.19
C GLN A 111 -20.47 4.57 4.27
N GLY A 112 -21.08 5.28 5.22
CA GLY A 112 -22.53 5.27 5.41
C GLY A 112 -23.12 3.96 5.90
N ARG A 113 -22.30 3.00 6.30
CA ARG A 113 -22.71 1.71 6.85
C ARG A 113 -22.66 1.72 8.38
N GLU A 114 -23.75 1.31 9.00
CA GLU A 114 -23.76 1.09 10.46
C GLU A 114 -22.90 -0.13 10.83
N PRO A 115 -22.06 -0.02 11.86
CA PRO A 115 -21.22 -1.13 12.30
C PRO A 115 -22.08 -2.25 12.91
N THR A 116 -21.69 -3.49 12.67
CA THR A 116 -22.39 -4.68 13.19
C THR A 116 -21.84 -5.19 14.53
N GLY A 117 -20.81 -4.55 15.08
CA GLY A 117 -20.18 -4.89 16.35
C GLY A 117 -18.71 -4.48 16.41
N SER A 118 -18.06 -4.81 17.53
CA SER A 118 -16.65 -4.45 17.77
C SER A 118 -15.62 -5.20 16.90
N SER A 119 -16.03 -6.25 16.21
CA SER A 119 -15.20 -6.95 15.22
C SER A 119 -15.39 -6.45 13.79
N ASP A 120 -16.25 -5.44 13.60
CA ASP A 120 -16.49 -4.80 12.32
C ASP A 120 -15.60 -3.56 12.19
N PRO A 121 -14.74 -3.46 11.16
CA PRO A 121 -13.92 -2.28 10.95
C PRO A 121 -14.70 -0.95 10.86
N ALA A 122 -15.96 -0.98 10.42
CA ALA A 122 -16.79 0.23 10.38
C ALA A 122 -17.00 0.86 11.76
N ALA A 123 -16.83 0.11 12.86
CA ALA A 123 -16.96 0.62 14.22
C ALA A 123 -15.85 1.62 14.62
N TYR A 124 -14.73 1.62 13.91
CA TYR A 124 -13.55 2.41 14.23
C TYR A 124 -13.26 3.50 13.19
N TRP A 125 -14.05 3.56 12.11
CA TRP A 125 -13.88 4.53 11.05
C TRP A 125 -14.45 5.91 11.43
N HIS A 126 -13.64 6.98 11.34
CA HIS A 126 -14.01 8.34 11.75
C HIS A 126 -14.23 9.33 10.61
N GLY A 127 -14.07 8.91 9.36
CA GLY A 127 -14.39 9.75 8.19
C GLY A 127 -13.23 10.48 7.55
N ARG A 128 -11.97 10.25 7.98
CA ARG A 128 -10.78 10.86 7.37
C ARG A 128 -9.70 9.83 7.06
N ILE A 129 -9.11 9.93 5.88
CA ILE A 129 -8.01 9.07 5.43
C ILE A 129 -6.68 9.85 5.34
N PRO A 130 -5.56 9.16 5.51
CA PRO A 130 -5.46 7.85 6.13
C PRO A 130 -5.84 7.90 7.61
N GLN A 131 -6.31 6.79 8.16
CA GLN A 131 -6.50 6.62 9.61
C GLN A 131 -5.84 5.31 10.02
N VAL A 132 -5.18 5.31 11.18
CA VAL A 132 -4.55 4.13 11.75
C VAL A 132 -5.14 3.84 13.11
N VAL A 133 -5.65 2.60 13.29
CA VAL A 133 -6.20 2.12 14.55
C VAL A 133 -5.44 0.88 14.99
N VAL A 134 -4.91 0.88 16.22
CA VAL A 134 -4.28 -0.28 16.83
C VAL A 134 -5.19 -0.84 17.91
N ILE A 135 -5.59 -2.10 17.76
CA ILE A 135 -6.45 -2.81 18.69
C ILE A 135 -5.63 -3.94 19.32
N GLY A 136 -5.57 -3.94 20.63
CA GLY A 136 -4.86 -4.96 21.40
C GLY A 136 -5.54 -6.32 21.37
N PRO A 137 -4.86 -7.38 21.85
CA PRO A 137 -5.40 -8.74 21.88
C PRO A 137 -6.62 -8.88 22.79
N ASP A 138 -6.86 -7.92 23.66
CA ASP A 138 -8.03 -7.80 24.53
C ASP A 138 -9.23 -7.06 23.87
N GLY A 139 -9.09 -6.67 22.59
CA GLY A 139 -10.08 -5.94 21.83
C GLY A 139 -10.17 -4.44 22.13
N ARG A 140 -9.27 -3.88 22.97
CA ARG A 140 -9.25 -2.46 23.27
C ARG A 140 -8.44 -1.66 22.27
N VAL A 141 -8.97 -0.50 21.88
CA VAL A 141 -8.21 0.46 21.08
C VAL A 141 -7.09 1.07 21.91
N VAL A 142 -5.86 0.93 21.46
CA VAL A 142 -4.64 1.44 22.09
C VAL A 142 -4.14 2.70 21.41
N PHE A 143 -4.39 2.81 20.10
CA PHE A 143 -3.97 3.93 19.28
C PHE A 143 -5.01 4.18 18.19
N ASP A 144 -5.33 5.45 17.93
CA ASP A 144 -6.29 5.86 16.90
C ASP A 144 -5.98 7.30 16.45
N GLU A 145 -5.42 7.43 15.26
CA GLU A 145 -4.96 8.71 14.73
C GLU A 145 -5.25 8.84 13.24
N GLU A 146 -5.55 10.05 12.80
CA GLU A 146 -5.86 10.40 11.41
C GLU A 146 -4.73 11.21 10.75
N GLY A 147 -4.66 11.15 9.42
CA GLY A 147 -3.71 11.90 8.60
C GLY A 147 -2.37 11.20 8.41
N GLN A 148 -1.33 11.96 8.09
CA GLN A 148 0.03 11.46 7.88
C GLN A 148 0.72 11.15 9.20
N VAL A 149 0.22 10.13 9.91
CA VAL A 149 0.72 9.73 11.22
C VAL A 149 2.18 9.30 11.14
N PRO A 150 3.07 9.84 11.97
CA PRO A 150 4.47 9.42 11.96
C PRO A 150 4.64 7.94 12.31
N LEU A 151 5.52 7.25 11.59
CA LEU A 151 5.82 5.83 11.82
C LEU A 151 6.20 5.56 13.29
N ILE A 152 6.94 6.45 13.93
CA ILE A 152 7.37 6.32 15.33
C ILE A 152 6.17 6.27 16.29
N ALA A 153 5.11 7.04 16.02
CA ALA A 153 3.92 7.06 16.86
C ALA A 153 3.14 5.74 16.75
N ILE A 154 2.97 5.25 15.52
CA ILE A 154 2.31 3.95 15.27
C ILE A 154 3.12 2.81 15.90
N ASN A 155 4.45 2.83 15.71
CA ASN A 155 5.36 1.84 16.29
C ASN A 155 5.25 1.77 17.81
N ALA A 156 5.16 2.92 18.48
CA ALA A 156 4.94 2.99 19.93
C ALA A 156 3.56 2.44 20.35
N GLY A 157 2.50 2.77 19.58
CA GLY A 157 1.16 2.23 19.81
C GLY A 157 1.11 0.70 19.69
N ILE A 158 1.77 0.14 18.67
CA ILE A 158 1.86 -1.32 18.49
C ILE A 158 2.68 -1.96 19.61
N SER A 159 3.78 -1.34 20.03
CA SER A 159 4.57 -1.81 21.17
C SER A 159 3.74 -1.90 22.46
N THR A 160 2.92 -0.89 22.71
CA THR A 160 1.98 -0.87 23.84
C THR A 160 0.94 -1.97 23.73
N ALA A 161 0.34 -2.16 22.56
CA ALA A 161 -0.70 -3.16 22.32
C ALA A 161 -0.19 -4.60 22.44
N THR A 162 1.02 -4.86 21.94
CA THR A 162 1.62 -6.19 21.93
C THR A 162 2.37 -6.53 23.21
N GLY A 163 2.78 -5.54 24.00
CA GLY A 163 3.70 -5.71 25.13
C GLY A 163 5.13 -6.04 24.70
N LEU A 164 5.45 -5.96 23.40
CA LEU A 164 6.78 -6.23 22.86
C LEU A 164 7.58 -4.92 22.72
N PRO A 165 8.91 -4.96 22.84
CA PRO A 165 9.73 -3.78 22.58
C PRO A 165 9.56 -3.31 21.13
N ALA A 166 9.44 -1.98 20.95
CA ALA A 166 9.34 -1.38 19.63
C ALA A 166 10.60 -1.68 18.80
N PRO A 167 10.47 -2.22 17.58
CA PRO A 167 11.62 -2.37 16.70
C PRO A 167 12.29 -1.03 16.41
N ALA A 168 13.63 -1.06 16.24
CA ALA A 168 14.38 0.12 15.84
C ALA A 168 13.91 0.62 14.47
N LEU A 169 13.67 1.91 14.36
CA LEU A 169 13.34 2.54 13.08
C LEU A 169 14.61 2.68 12.22
N PRO A 170 14.48 2.62 10.89
CA PRO A 170 15.60 2.93 10.01
C PRO A 170 16.09 4.35 10.30
N GLU A 171 17.41 4.52 10.36
CA GLU A 171 18.01 5.85 10.43
C GLU A 171 17.62 6.63 9.17
N VAL A 172 16.95 7.75 9.36
CA VAL A 172 16.74 8.72 8.28
C VAL A 172 18.11 9.30 7.97
N ASN A 173 18.76 8.79 6.92
CA ASN A 173 19.99 9.38 6.41
C ASN A 173 19.63 10.81 5.98
N GLN A 174 19.91 11.78 6.85
CA GLN A 174 19.95 13.20 6.50
C GLN A 174 21.21 13.43 5.69
N GLY A 175 21.24 12.83 4.48
CA GLY A 175 22.25 13.08 3.48
C GLY A 175 22.01 14.45 2.87
N GLY A 176 22.99 15.32 3.06
CA GLY A 176 23.06 16.71 2.69
C GLY A 176 22.81 17.07 1.23
#